data_c0a09501bccaa0f6b605c50ad43090f3
#
_entry.id   c0a09501bccaa0f6b605c50ad43090f3
#
_cell.length_a   1.000
_cell.length_b   1.000
_cell.length_c   1.000
_cell.angle_alpha   90.00
_cell.angle_beta   90.00
_cell.angle_gamma   90.00
#
_symmetry.space_group_name_H-M   'P 1'
#
loop_
_entity.id
_entity.type
_entity.pdbx_description
1 polymer ?
#
loop_
_entity_poly.entity_id
_entity_poly.type
_entity_poly.pdbx_seq_one_letter_code
_entity_poly.pdbx_strand_id
1 'polypeptide(L)'
;TLIVYGVIFIGIEVVYKLKKIKPKVKRFSGLKYRTAFLIGFFQCLAMIPGTSRSGATIIGALLLGLSRPLAAEFSFYLAIPTMFGATALKLLKNGLVFTQMEWSYLALGSAIAFVVAYIVIKWFMDFIKKRSFASFGLYRIILGIVVIILLY
;
A
#
# COMPACT_ATOMS: atom_id res chain seq x y z
N THR A 1 -9.82 1.63 -12.41
CA THR A 1 -8.97 2.15 -11.29
C THR A 1 -7.50 1.77 -11.41
N LEU A 2 -7.11 0.52 -11.79
CA LEU A 2 -5.71 0.10 -11.93
C LEU A 2 -4.90 1.04 -12.83
N ILE A 3 -5.39 1.30 -14.03
CA ILE A 3 -4.73 2.18 -15.02
C ILE A 3 -4.62 3.61 -14.48
N VAL A 4 -5.68 4.15 -13.89
CA VAL A 4 -5.70 5.51 -13.34
C VAL A 4 -4.61 5.70 -12.29
N TYR A 5 -4.51 4.79 -11.32
CA TYR A 5 -3.45 4.83 -10.31
C TYR A 5 -2.05 4.63 -10.90
N GLY A 6 -1.92 3.80 -11.95
CA GLY A 6 -0.67 3.64 -12.69
C GLY A 6 -0.22 4.95 -13.34
N VAL A 7 -1.12 5.66 -14.00
CA VAL A 7 -0.86 6.97 -14.61
C VAL A 7 -0.50 8.01 -13.55
N ILE A 8 -1.21 8.05 -12.41
CA ILE A 8 -0.91 8.97 -11.30
C ILE A 8 0.51 8.73 -10.76
N PHE A 9 0.92 7.47 -10.55
CA PHE A 9 2.28 7.16 -10.09
C PHE A 9 3.34 7.65 -11.06
N ILE A 10 3.16 7.40 -12.36
CA ILE A 10 4.09 7.88 -13.39
C ILE A 10 4.11 9.41 -13.44
N GLY A 11 2.94 10.05 -13.39
CA GLY A 11 2.82 11.51 -13.38
C GLY A 11 3.55 12.17 -12.21
N ILE A 12 3.38 11.63 -10.99
CA ILE A 12 4.11 12.12 -9.80
C ILE A 12 5.62 11.98 -10.01
N GLU A 13 6.09 10.84 -10.51
CA GLU A 13 7.52 10.61 -10.73
C GLU A 13 8.10 11.55 -11.78
N VAL A 14 7.38 11.80 -12.88
CA VAL A 14 7.78 12.75 -13.92
C VAL A 14 7.87 14.16 -13.34
N VAL A 15 6.86 14.61 -12.60
CA VAL A 15 6.85 15.95 -11.95
C VAL A 15 8.01 16.08 -10.95
N TYR A 16 8.26 15.05 -10.14
CA TYR A 16 9.38 15.05 -9.19
C TYR A 16 10.73 15.15 -9.89
N LYS A 17 10.88 14.47 -11.04
CA LYS A 17 12.11 14.51 -11.83
C LYS A 17 12.30 15.87 -12.52
N LEU A 18 11.27 16.35 -13.21
CA LEU A 18 11.32 17.63 -13.96
C LEU A 18 11.53 18.84 -13.05
N LYS A 19 10.76 18.91 -11.94
CA LYS A 19 10.85 20.02 -10.99
C LYS A 19 11.96 19.85 -9.95
N LYS A 20 12.77 18.78 -10.02
CA LYS A 20 13.83 18.46 -9.06
C LYS A 20 13.36 18.56 -7.60
N ILE A 21 12.12 18.10 -7.32
CA ILE A 21 11.50 18.19 -6.00
C ILE A 21 12.26 17.31 -5.03
N LYS A 22 12.80 17.92 -3.98
CA LYS A 22 13.45 17.18 -2.89
C LYS A 22 12.42 16.82 -1.81
N PRO A 23 12.44 15.59 -1.29
CA PRO A 23 11.54 15.21 -0.20
C PRO A 23 11.84 16.04 1.05
N LYS A 24 10.76 16.52 1.70
CA LYS A 24 10.83 17.30 2.93
C LYS A 24 11.08 16.43 4.15
N VAL A 25 10.52 15.19 4.14
CA VAL A 25 10.59 14.25 5.26
C VAL A 25 11.22 12.94 4.76
N LYS A 26 12.36 12.56 5.36
CA LYS A 26 13.13 11.37 4.98
C LYS A 26 13.14 10.28 6.05
N ARG A 27 12.75 10.60 7.30
CA ARG A 27 12.77 9.71 8.45
C ARG A 27 11.50 9.90 9.28
N PHE A 28 11.08 8.88 10.01
CA PHE A 28 9.92 8.95 10.90
C PHE A 28 10.04 10.06 11.94
N SER A 29 11.24 10.33 12.46
CA SER A 29 11.48 11.39 13.44
C SER A 29 11.12 12.80 12.96
N GLY A 30 11.10 13.01 11.63
CA GLY A 30 10.67 14.28 11.02
C GLY A 30 9.19 14.31 10.63
N LEU A 31 8.44 13.22 10.85
CA LEU A 31 7.05 13.12 10.47
C LEU A 31 6.15 13.78 11.52
N LYS A 32 5.44 14.84 11.13
CA LYS A 32 4.48 15.51 12.02
C LYS A 32 3.16 14.71 12.08
N TYR A 33 2.51 14.69 13.23
CA TYR A 33 1.20 14.04 13.42
C TYR A 33 0.14 14.50 12.42
N ARG A 34 0.12 15.82 12.10
CA ARG A 34 -0.79 16.37 11.07
C ARG A 34 -0.55 15.73 9.70
N THR A 35 0.70 15.51 9.32
CA THR A 35 1.04 14.85 8.04
C THR A 35 0.61 13.39 8.06
N ALA A 36 0.86 12.68 9.15
CA ALA A 36 0.42 11.29 9.33
C ALA A 36 -1.11 11.17 9.23
N PHE A 37 -1.84 12.06 9.87
CA PHE A 37 -3.31 12.11 9.81
C PHE A 37 -3.82 12.36 8.37
N LEU A 38 -3.21 13.31 7.65
CA LEU A 38 -3.57 13.59 6.25
C LEU A 38 -3.29 12.38 5.35
N ILE A 39 -2.20 11.63 5.56
CA ILE A 39 -1.95 10.38 4.82
C ILE A 39 -3.06 9.35 5.12
N GLY A 40 -3.49 9.25 6.38
CA GLY A 40 -4.64 8.43 6.77
C GLY A 40 -5.92 8.82 6.04
N PHE A 41 -6.15 10.11 5.83
CA PHE A 41 -7.27 10.59 5.04
C PHE A 41 -7.20 10.14 3.57
N PHE A 42 -6.01 10.16 2.96
CA PHE A 42 -5.81 9.58 1.62
C PHE A 42 -6.15 8.08 1.57
N GLN A 43 -5.98 7.34 2.67
CA GLN A 43 -6.39 5.94 2.75
C GLN A 43 -7.90 5.75 2.56
N CYS A 44 -8.74 6.73 2.91
CA CYS A 44 -10.18 6.66 2.70
C CYS A 44 -10.55 6.51 1.21
N LEU A 45 -9.70 6.97 0.28
CA LEU A 45 -9.88 6.72 -1.14
C LEU A 45 -9.87 5.23 -1.49
N ALA A 46 -9.28 4.40 -0.65
CA ALA A 46 -9.28 2.95 -0.82
C ALA A 46 -10.65 2.29 -0.60
N MET A 47 -11.64 3.03 -0.10
CA MET A 47 -13.04 2.57 -0.04
C MET A 47 -13.68 2.53 -1.43
N ILE A 48 -13.12 3.24 -2.41
CA ILE A 48 -13.56 3.17 -3.80
C ILE A 48 -13.12 1.81 -4.38
N PRO A 49 -14.05 0.98 -4.90
CA PRO A 49 -13.73 -0.33 -5.44
C PRO A 49 -12.61 -0.29 -6.49
N GLY A 50 -11.66 -1.22 -6.38
CA GLY A 50 -10.49 -1.29 -7.26
C GLY A 50 -9.36 -0.32 -6.94
N THR A 51 -9.52 0.57 -5.96
CA THR A 51 -8.45 1.42 -5.47
C THR A 51 -7.50 0.60 -4.59
N SER A 52 -6.21 0.64 -4.91
CA SER A 52 -5.19 0.04 -4.05
C SER A 52 -5.02 0.89 -2.79
N ARG A 53 -5.23 0.30 -1.60
CA ARG A 53 -5.02 0.97 -0.32
C ARG A 53 -3.58 1.52 -0.20
N SER A 54 -2.58 0.67 -0.45
CA SER A 54 -1.18 1.09 -0.44
C SER A 54 -0.89 2.15 -1.51
N GLY A 55 -1.50 2.04 -2.69
CA GLY A 55 -1.39 3.05 -3.74
C GLY A 55 -1.87 4.42 -3.27
N ALA A 56 -3.05 4.50 -2.67
CA ALA A 56 -3.63 5.75 -2.16
C ALA A 56 -2.76 6.36 -1.05
N THR A 57 -2.30 5.56 -0.09
CA THR A 57 -1.45 6.04 1.01
C THR A 57 -0.08 6.49 0.54
N ILE A 58 0.57 5.75 -0.37
CA ILE A 58 1.88 6.12 -0.93
C ILE A 58 1.77 7.43 -1.73
N ILE A 59 0.76 7.57 -2.59
CA ILE A 59 0.51 8.80 -3.35
C ILE A 59 0.31 9.97 -2.39
N GLY A 60 -0.56 9.84 -1.39
CA GLY A 60 -0.78 10.86 -0.38
C GLY A 60 0.50 11.24 0.36
N ALA A 61 1.30 10.26 0.76
CA ALA A 61 2.58 10.49 1.44
C ALA A 61 3.59 11.23 0.55
N LEU A 62 3.69 10.86 -0.73
CA LEU A 62 4.55 11.55 -1.69
C LEU A 62 4.09 13.01 -1.87
N LEU A 63 2.81 13.25 -2.12
CA LEU A 63 2.26 14.60 -2.28
C LEU A 63 2.49 15.48 -1.04
N LEU A 64 2.48 14.90 0.15
CA LEU A 64 2.79 15.57 1.42
C LEU A 64 4.30 15.71 1.68
N GLY A 65 5.15 15.29 0.74
CA GLY A 65 6.58 15.53 0.75
C GLY A 65 7.42 14.46 1.46
N LEU A 66 6.89 13.26 1.70
CA LEU A 66 7.70 12.14 2.18
C LEU A 66 8.62 11.61 1.07
N SER A 67 9.76 11.07 1.48
CA SER A 67 10.62 10.32 0.55
C SER A 67 9.95 9.01 0.13
N ARG A 68 10.34 8.46 -1.04
CA ARG A 68 9.79 7.19 -1.55
C ARG A 68 9.89 6.03 -0.55
N PRO A 69 11.06 5.77 0.05
CA PRO A 69 11.16 4.70 1.05
C PRO A 69 10.25 4.95 2.26
N LEU A 70 10.21 6.19 2.77
CA LEU A 70 9.38 6.52 3.93
C LEU A 70 7.87 6.42 3.61
N ALA A 71 7.45 6.80 2.39
CA ALA A 71 6.07 6.68 1.95
C ALA A 71 5.61 5.21 1.90
N ALA A 72 6.45 4.33 1.37
CA ALA A 72 6.19 2.90 1.36
C ALA A 72 6.16 2.30 2.77
N GLU A 73 7.18 2.60 3.56
CA GLU A 73 7.31 2.13 4.94
C GLU A 73 6.11 2.58 5.80
N PHE A 74 5.73 3.85 5.72
CA PHE A 74 4.55 4.37 6.40
C PHE A 74 3.26 3.66 5.97
N SER A 75 3.11 3.36 4.67
CA SER A 75 1.97 2.60 4.16
C SER A 75 1.89 1.19 4.74
N PHE A 76 3.02 0.52 4.95
CA PHE A 76 3.05 -0.79 5.61
C PHE A 76 2.69 -0.69 7.10
N TYR A 77 3.24 0.29 7.83
CA TYR A 77 2.86 0.50 9.24
C TYR A 77 1.36 0.81 9.39
N LEU A 78 0.81 1.64 8.50
CA LEU A 78 -0.61 1.97 8.51
C LEU A 78 -1.50 0.75 8.15
N ALA A 79 -0.95 -0.23 7.44
CA ALA A 79 -1.63 -1.48 7.13
C ALA A 79 -1.95 -2.29 8.38
N ILE A 80 -1.04 -2.33 9.34
CA ILE A 80 -1.17 -3.18 10.51
C ILE A 80 -2.49 -2.90 11.27
N PRO A 81 -2.73 -1.68 11.79
CA PRO A 81 -3.97 -1.42 12.53
C PRO A 81 -5.22 -1.55 11.67
N THR A 82 -5.16 -1.18 10.38
CA THR A 82 -6.33 -1.26 9.51
C THR A 82 -6.71 -2.69 9.17
N MET A 83 -5.75 -3.57 8.90
CA MET A 83 -6.01 -4.99 8.63
C MET A 83 -6.44 -5.73 9.89
N PHE A 84 -5.82 -5.41 11.04
CA PHE A 84 -6.25 -5.95 12.33
C PHE A 84 -7.70 -5.56 12.63
N GLY A 85 -8.05 -4.28 12.48
CA GLY A 85 -9.42 -3.80 12.69
C GLY A 85 -10.43 -4.46 11.73
N ALA A 86 -10.09 -4.59 10.45
CA ALA A 86 -10.95 -5.25 9.47
C ALA A 86 -11.16 -6.74 9.79
N THR A 87 -10.10 -7.44 10.18
CA THR A 87 -10.17 -8.86 10.57
C THR A 87 -10.99 -9.05 11.84
N ALA A 88 -10.75 -8.23 12.88
CA ALA A 88 -11.52 -8.25 14.11
C ALA A 88 -13.02 -8.01 13.85
N LEU A 89 -13.34 -7.00 13.05
CA LEU A 89 -14.73 -6.69 12.69
C LEU A 89 -15.39 -7.85 11.92
N LYS A 90 -14.65 -8.51 11.03
CA LYS A 90 -15.15 -9.67 10.27
C LYS A 90 -15.41 -10.87 11.17
N LEU A 91 -14.51 -11.15 12.11
CA LEU A 91 -14.68 -12.20 13.09
C LEU A 91 -15.89 -11.95 14.01
N LEU A 92 -16.06 -10.70 14.48
CA LEU A 92 -17.21 -10.32 15.30
C LEU A 92 -18.53 -10.44 14.56
N LYS A 93 -18.58 -10.07 13.27
CA LYS A 93 -19.80 -10.16 12.46
C LYS A 93 -20.19 -11.58 12.08
N ASN A 94 -19.23 -12.43 11.77
CA ASN A 94 -19.47 -13.81 11.32
C ASN A 94 -19.56 -14.80 12.49
N GLY A 95 -19.28 -14.36 13.72
CA GLY A 95 -19.14 -15.23 14.88
C GLY A 95 -17.82 -16.01 14.89
N LEU A 96 -17.46 -16.53 16.06
CA LEU A 96 -16.27 -17.38 16.24
C LEU A 96 -16.62 -18.87 16.07
N VAL A 97 -17.62 -19.19 15.26
CA VAL A 97 -18.12 -20.56 15.07
C VAL A 97 -17.26 -21.28 14.04
N PHE A 98 -16.03 -21.60 14.45
CA PHE A 98 -15.09 -22.38 13.63
C PHE A 98 -14.89 -23.76 14.26
N THR A 99 -14.82 -24.77 13.42
CA THR A 99 -14.40 -26.11 13.84
C THR A 99 -12.92 -26.11 14.22
N GLN A 100 -12.50 -27.10 15.01
CA GLN A 100 -11.09 -27.28 15.37
C GLN A 100 -10.16 -27.32 14.13
N MET A 101 -10.64 -27.91 13.05
CA MET A 101 -9.89 -28.06 11.80
C MET A 101 -9.73 -26.69 11.08
N GLU A 102 -10.77 -25.87 11.06
CA GLU A 102 -10.73 -24.53 10.49
C GLU A 102 -9.80 -23.60 11.27
N TRP A 103 -9.78 -23.69 12.61
CA TRP A 103 -8.81 -22.98 13.43
C TRP A 103 -7.37 -23.37 13.09
N SER A 104 -7.10 -24.65 12.88
CA SER A 104 -5.78 -25.14 12.49
C SER A 104 -5.35 -24.60 11.12
N TYR A 105 -6.26 -24.60 10.14
CA TYR A 105 -5.98 -24.01 8.82
C TYR A 105 -5.76 -22.50 8.89
N LEU A 106 -6.54 -21.78 9.69
CA LEU A 106 -6.37 -20.34 9.89
C LEU A 106 -5.01 -20.02 10.53
N ALA A 107 -4.61 -20.77 11.55
CA ALA A 107 -3.34 -20.61 12.23
C ALA A 107 -2.15 -20.89 11.28
N LEU A 108 -2.20 -22.03 10.56
CA LEU A 108 -1.15 -22.41 9.61
C LEU A 108 -1.06 -21.39 8.45
N GLY A 109 -2.19 -21.02 7.86
CA GLY A 109 -2.24 -20.02 6.79
C GLY A 109 -1.71 -18.66 7.23
N SER A 110 -2.06 -18.22 8.45
CA SER A 110 -1.56 -16.98 9.02
C SER A 110 -0.05 -17.01 9.26
N ALA A 111 0.48 -18.13 9.76
CA ALA A 111 1.92 -18.30 9.98
C ALA A 111 2.71 -18.23 8.65
N ILE A 112 2.24 -18.97 7.63
CA ILE A 112 2.87 -18.96 6.31
C ILE A 112 2.78 -17.56 5.70
N ALA A 113 1.61 -16.91 5.74
CA ALA A 113 1.42 -15.55 5.23
C ALA A 113 2.35 -14.55 5.92
N PHE A 114 2.55 -14.66 7.23
CA PHE A 114 3.46 -13.80 7.98
C PHE A 114 4.91 -13.95 7.50
N VAL A 115 5.41 -15.19 7.36
CA VAL A 115 6.77 -15.45 6.89
C VAL A 115 6.98 -14.91 5.48
N VAL A 116 6.06 -15.20 4.57
CA VAL A 116 6.13 -14.72 3.18
C VAL A 116 6.08 -13.18 3.14
N ALA A 117 5.16 -12.57 3.88
CA ALA A 117 5.05 -11.10 3.94
C ALA A 117 6.34 -10.47 4.47
N TYR A 118 6.96 -11.02 5.51
CA TYR A 118 8.21 -10.52 6.07
C TYR A 118 9.34 -10.52 5.02
N ILE A 119 9.51 -11.62 4.30
CA ILE A 119 10.53 -11.76 3.25
C ILE A 119 10.26 -10.77 2.11
N VAL A 120 9.02 -10.72 1.62
CA VAL A 120 8.63 -9.88 0.49
C VAL A 120 8.74 -8.39 0.84
N ILE A 121 8.29 -7.96 2.02
CA ILE A 121 8.39 -6.56 2.45
C ILE A 121 9.86 -6.14 2.55
N LYS A 122 10.72 -6.98 3.13
CA LYS A 122 12.16 -6.68 3.22
C LYS A 122 12.77 -6.49 1.84
N TRP A 123 12.55 -7.43 0.93
CA TRP A 123 13.02 -7.34 -0.46
C TRP A 123 12.45 -6.11 -1.18
N PHE A 124 11.17 -5.84 -1.03
CA PHE A 124 10.48 -4.71 -1.67
C PHE A 124 11.01 -3.35 -1.15
N MET A 125 11.28 -3.24 0.15
CA MET A 125 11.86 -2.02 0.72
C MET A 125 13.26 -1.75 0.16
N ASP A 126 14.08 -2.76 -0.02
CA ASP A 126 15.40 -2.61 -0.62
C ASP A 126 15.32 -2.26 -2.11
N PHE A 127 14.33 -2.79 -2.82
CA PHE A 127 14.04 -2.43 -4.20
C PHE A 127 13.65 -0.94 -4.32
N ILE A 128 12.73 -0.44 -3.48
CA ILE A 128 12.26 0.97 -3.53
C ILE A 128 13.36 1.97 -3.17
N LYS A 129 14.31 1.61 -2.33
CA LYS A 129 15.47 2.47 -2.05
C LYS A 129 16.28 2.80 -3.31
N LYS A 130 16.29 1.89 -4.30
CA LYS A 130 17.10 1.96 -5.52
C LYS A 130 16.30 2.34 -6.77
N ARG A 131 14.98 2.23 -6.76
CA ARG A 131 14.11 2.39 -7.94
C ARG A 131 13.01 3.43 -7.70
N SER A 132 12.42 3.92 -8.79
CA SER A 132 11.27 4.82 -8.76
C SER A 132 9.95 4.04 -8.76
N PHE A 133 8.87 4.68 -8.34
CA PHE A 133 7.53 4.11 -8.47
C PHE A 133 7.00 4.07 -9.91
N ALA A 134 7.72 4.64 -10.89
CA ALA A 134 7.33 4.57 -12.29
C ALA A 134 7.21 3.12 -12.81
N SER A 135 8.15 2.24 -12.40
CA SER A 135 8.08 0.81 -12.75
C SER A 135 6.82 0.14 -12.17
N PHE A 136 6.42 0.53 -10.96
CA PHE A 136 5.20 0.05 -10.33
C PHE A 136 3.95 0.60 -11.03
N GLY A 137 3.98 1.88 -11.46
CA GLY A 137 2.94 2.49 -12.27
C GLY A 137 2.74 1.78 -13.61
N LEU A 138 3.84 1.47 -14.31
CA LEU A 138 3.81 0.72 -15.58
C LEU A 138 3.23 -0.69 -15.40
N TYR A 139 3.66 -1.42 -14.37
CA TYR A 139 3.10 -2.72 -14.05
C TYR A 139 1.58 -2.67 -13.86
N ARG A 140 1.07 -1.67 -13.14
CA ARG A 140 -0.37 -1.49 -12.91
C ARG A 140 -1.15 -1.18 -14.19
N ILE A 141 -0.56 -0.42 -15.11
CA ILE A 141 -1.19 -0.12 -16.42
C ILE A 141 -1.29 -1.40 -17.25
N ILE A 142 -0.19 -2.15 -17.36
CA ILE A 142 -0.16 -3.41 -18.11
C ILE A 142 -1.19 -4.39 -17.51
N LEU A 143 -1.17 -4.57 -16.19
CA LEU A 143 -2.12 -5.44 -15.52
C LEU A 143 -3.57 -4.99 -15.76
N GLY A 144 -3.84 -3.68 -15.71
CA GLY A 144 -5.15 -3.12 -15.97
C GLY A 144 -5.64 -3.37 -17.39
N ILE A 145 -4.76 -3.29 -18.39
CA ILE A 145 -5.06 -3.62 -19.79
C ILE A 145 -5.36 -5.11 -19.94
N VAL A 146 -4.51 -5.97 -19.38
CA VAL A 146 -4.72 -7.44 -19.41
C VAL A 146 -6.06 -7.82 -18.78
N VAL A 147 -6.41 -7.24 -17.64
CA VAL A 147 -7.71 -7.49 -16.98
C VAL A 147 -8.87 -7.06 -17.87
N ILE A 148 -8.76 -5.92 -18.56
CA ILE A 148 -9.82 -5.48 -19.50
C ILE A 148 -9.97 -6.47 -20.65
N ILE A 149 -8.86 -6.91 -21.27
CA ILE A 149 -8.88 -7.85 -22.40
C ILE A 149 -9.44 -9.22 -21.99
N LEU A 150 -9.20 -9.67 -20.75
CA LEU A 150 -9.67 -10.98 -20.28
C LEU A 150 -11.13 -10.98 -19.80
N LEU A 151 -11.68 -9.79 -19.44
CA LEU A 151 -13.04 -9.68 -18.89
C LEU A 151 -14.06 -9.14 -19.90
N TYR A 152 -13.61 -8.62 -21.02
CA TYR A 152 -14.42 -8.06 -22.11
C TYR A 152 -13.99 -8.60 -23.48
#